data_c6d455bb2a2aed8af80cb0c111a5ba38
#
_entry.id   c6d455bb2a2aed8af80cb0c111a5ba38
#
_cell.length_a   1.000
_cell.length_b   1.000
_cell.length_c   1.000
_cell.angle_alpha   90.00
_cell.angle_beta   90.00
_cell.angle_gamma   90.00
#
_symmetry.space_group_name_H-M   'P 1'
#
loop_
_entity.id
_entity.type
_entity.pdbx_description
1 polymer ?
#
loop_
_entity_poly.entity_id
_entity_poly.type
_entity_poly.pdbx_seq_one_letter_code
_entity_poly.pdbx_strand_id
1 'polypeptide(L)'
;MLSRIADSLYWIGRYVERAEDTARLTDIAYHNTLGLGSSPDAAARRQNHWEALIAIAGDPATFRAKYGEASEVTVPPYLTFDTANPNSIVSCVAQAREQARGLRHQIASEMWEVLNRFHLDLQRQRTWQGTWVGAENAHLFYRNVKEFSHLFQGVTDSTMPREEGWSFLQAGKFLERATKTARALDVKYHLLMEETASASGDGIPLELPQWQALLRSFSAYEPYHKLYRTAVRPRTVVELIVLSAVFPRSIRFAVEQVDESLTRIAVACAFDPDTGPGESVLTLGPFAAGTDEAARLAG
;
A
#
# COMPACT_ATOMS: atom_id res chain seq x y z
N MET A 1 -27.06 -0.44 -6.50
CA MET A 1 -26.68 0.45 -5.36
C MET A 1 -26.56 1.90 -5.80
N LEU A 2 -26.79 2.91 -4.92
CA LEU A 2 -26.61 4.32 -5.26
C LEU A 2 -25.12 4.64 -5.49
N SER A 3 -24.80 5.38 -6.56
CA SER A 3 -23.41 5.72 -6.94
C SER A 3 -22.58 6.32 -5.79
N ARG A 4 -23.20 7.15 -4.94
CA ARG A 4 -22.54 7.77 -3.78
C ARG A 4 -22.15 6.75 -2.71
N ILE A 5 -22.94 5.68 -2.51
CA ILE A 5 -22.64 4.60 -1.58
C ILE A 5 -21.45 3.79 -2.12
N ALA A 6 -21.51 3.44 -3.40
CA ALA A 6 -20.43 2.75 -4.11
C ALA A 6 -19.10 3.50 -4.00
N ASP A 7 -19.12 4.80 -4.33
CA ASP A 7 -17.95 5.68 -4.24
C ASP A 7 -17.38 5.71 -2.82
N SER A 8 -18.24 5.90 -1.80
CA SER A 8 -17.79 5.93 -0.41
C SER A 8 -17.16 4.62 0.05
N LEU A 9 -17.72 3.47 -0.30
CA LEU A 9 -17.17 2.14 0.03
C LEU A 9 -15.83 1.91 -0.67
N TYR A 10 -15.72 2.26 -1.95
CA TYR A 10 -14.48 2.21 -2.71
C TYR A 10 -13.39 3.05 -2.03
N TRP A 11 -13.69 4.29 -1.64
CA TRP A 11 -12.74 5.17 -0.98
C TRP A 11 -12.36 4.72 0.43
N ILE A 12 -13.26 4.10 1.19
CA ILE A 12 -12.92 3.47 2.47
C ILE A 12 -11.81 2.42 2.24
N GLY A 13 -12.00 1.53 1.26
CA GLY A 13 -10.99 0.53 0.89
C GLY A 13 -9.64 1.16 0.54
N ARG A 14 -9.67 2.22 -0.30
CA ARG A 14 -8.46 2.98 -0.68
C ARG A 14 -7.75 3.60 0.52
N TYR A 15 -8.47 4.30 1.38
CA TYR A 15 -7.87 5.04 2.49
C TYR A 15 -7.29 4.13 3.57
N VAL A 16 -7.97 3.03 3.92
CA VAL A 16 -7.46 2.07 4.91
C VAL A 16 -6.17 1.40 4.40
N GLU A 17 -6.16 0.93 3.16
CA GLU A 17 -4.96 0.32 2.55
C GLU A 17 -3.82 1.35 2.43
N ARG A 18 -4.12 2.60 2.02
CA ARG A 18 -3.11 3.67 1.94
C ARG A 18 -2.46 3.98 3.28
N ALA A 19 -3.24 4.02 4.35
CA ALA A 19 -2.71 4.23 5.70
C ALA A 19 -1.77 3.10 6.11
N GLU A 20 -2.13 1.85 5.83
CA GLU A 20 -1.30 0.68 6.10
C GLU A 20 0.00 0.70 5.30
N ASP A 21 -0.08 0.92 3.98
CA ASP A 21 1.11 0.94 3.11
C ASP A 21 2.06 2.09 3.49
N THR A 22 1.53 3.27 3.81
CA THR A 22 2.33 4.39 4.29
C THR A 22 3.04 4.04 5.60
N ALA A 23 2.34 3.43 6.55
CA ALA A 23 2.93 2.99 7.82
C ALA A 23 4.04 1.94 7.59
N ARG A 24 3.79 0.97 6.74
CA ARG A 24 4.72 -0.12 6.41
C ARG A 24 6.00 0.40 5.76
N LEU A 25 5.87 1.27 4.77
CA LEU A 25 7.00 1.85 4.05
C LEU A 25 7.84 2.76 4.96
N THR A 26 7.18 3.56 5.81
CA THR A 26 7.87 4.46 6.74
C THR A 26 8.61 3.70 7.84
N ASP A 27 8.01 2.65 8.40
CA ASP A 27 8.61 1.76 9.39
C ASP A 27 9.90 1.12 8.85
N ILE A 28 9.87 0.57 7.65
CA ILE A 28 11.04 -0.03 7.00
C ILE A 28 12.10 1.01 6.64
N ALA A 29 11.71 2.19 6.14
CA ALA A 29 12.66 3.27 5.87
C ALA A 29 13.42 3.67 7.15
N TYR A 30 12.70 3.78 8.26
CA TYR A 30 13.30 4.06 9.57
C TYR A 30 14.36 3.02 9.95
N HIS A 31 14.01 1.73 9.88
CA HIS A 31 14.94 0.64 10.21
C HIS A 31 16.15 0.59 9.28
N ASN A 32 15.97 0.83 7.99
CA ASN A 32 17.06 0.82 7.02
C ASN A 32 18.04 1.96 7.25
N THR A 33 17.57 3.12 7.68
CA THR A 33 18.44 4.28 7.96
C THR A 33 19.23 4.15 9.24
N LEU A 34 18.73 3.41 10.25
CA LEU A 34 19.46 3.12 11.49
C LEU A 34 20.72 2.28 11.29
N GLY A 35 20.70 1.38 10.28
CA GLY A 35 21.86 0.51 9.96
C GLY A 35 22.96 1.21 9.17
N LEU A 36 22.73 2.43 8.69
CA LEU A 36 23.71 3.20 7.93
C LEU A 36 24.66 3.93 8.91
N GLY A 37 25.98 3.75 8.77
CA GLY A 37 26.98 4.43 9.57
C GLY A 37 26.90 5.97 9.48
N SER A 38 27.88 6.67 10.08
CA SER A 38 27.94 8.14 10.15
C SER A 38 28.83 8.81 9.10
N SER A 39 29.29 8.08 8.08
CA SER A 39 30.10 8.65 6.99
C SER A 39 29.30 9.65 6.13
N PRO A 40 29.94 10.59 5.41
CA PRO A 40 29.26 11.47 4.46
C PRO A 40 28.42 10.71 3.42
N ASP A 41 28.94 9.60 2.90
CA ASP A 41 28.20 8.74 1.95
C ASP A 41 26.96 8.11 2.58
N ALA A 42 27.03 7.75 3.87
CA ALA A 42 25.89 7.25 4.62
C ALA A 42 24.82 8.33 4.82
N ALA A 43 25.23 9.59 5.01
CA ALA A 43 24.30 10.71 5.11
C ALA A 43 23.54 10.95 3.79
N ALA A 44 24.26 10.95 2.65
CA ALA A 44 23.64 11.06 1.34
C ALA A 44 22.66 9.91 1.05
N ARG A 45 23.05 8.67 1.38
CA ARG A 45 22.16 7.51 1.23
C ARG A 45 20.91 7.61 2.11
N ARG A 46 21.02 8.07 3.37
CA ARG A 46 19.86 8.31 4.24
C ARG A 46 18.90 9.30 3.59
N GLN A 47 19.43 10.42 3.10
CA GLN A 47 18.62 11.44 2.43
C GLN A 47 17.89 10.86 1.21
N ASN A 48 18.57 10.13 0.33
CA ASN A 48 17.97 9.48 -0.84
C ASN A 48 16.85 8.51 -0.44
N HIS A 49 17.01 7.75 0.66
CA HIS A 49 15.95 6.86 1.15
C HIS A 49 14.70 7.62 1.58
N TRP A 50 14.86 8.77 2.25
CA TRP A 50 13.73 9.60 2.67
C TRP A 50 13.07 10.31 1.49
N GLU A 51 13.83 10.79 0.52
CA GLU A 51 13.29 11.37 -0.73
C GLU A 51 12.50 10.34 -1.53
N ALA A 52 13.03 9.12 -1.65
CA ALA A 52 12.31 8.01 -2.28
C ALA A 52 10.97 7.71 -1.60
N LEU A 53 10.94 7.73 -0.27
CA LEU A 53 9.70 7.50 0.47
C LEU A 53 8.66 8.59 0.19
N ILE A 54 9.06 9.86 0.09
CA ILE A 54 8.16 10.94 -0.29
C ILE A 54 7.64 10.74 -1.72
N ALA A 55 8.48 10.31 -2.65
CA ALA A 55 8.08 10.02 -4.03
C ALA A 55 7.05 8.88 -4.11
N ILE A 56 7.13 7.88 -3.22
CA ILE A 56 6.19 6.74 -3.16
C ILE A 56 4.87 7.13 -2.49
N ALA A 57 4.94 7.78 -1.34
CA ALA A 57 3.81 7.93 -0.42
C ALA A 57 3.25 9.34 -0.34
N GLY A 58 4.00 10.36 -0.76
CA GLY A 58 3.65 11.77 -0.63
C GLY A 58 3.63 12.54 -1.94
N ASP A 59 3.79 13.85 -1.82
CA ASP A 59 4.02 14.80 -2.90
C ASP A 59 5.32 15.56 -2.65
N PRO A 60 6.38 15.34 -3.47
CA PRO A 60 7.68 15.97 -3.28
C PRO A 60 7.64 17.51 -3.32
N ALA A 61 6.80 18.12 -4.16
CA ALA A 61 6.72 19.56 -4.30
C ALA A 61 6.13 20.20 -3.04
N THR A 62 4.99 19.72 -2.58
CA THR A 62 4.34 20.18 -1.35
C THR A 62 5.22 19.95 -0.12
N PHE A 63 5.89 18.79 -0.06
CA PHE A 63 6.82 18.50 1.03
C PHE A 63 7.96 19.52 1.10
N ARG A 64 8.68 19.74 0.00
CA ARG A 64 9.82 20.65 -0.05
C ARG A 64 9.42 22.08 0.31
N ALA A 65 8.27 22.53 -0.14
CA ALA A 65 7.77 23.87 0.16
C ALA A 65 7.53 24.09 1.67
N LYS A 66 7.16 23.04 2.41
CA LYS A 66 6.78 23.12 3.84
C LYS A 66 7.90 22.70 4.80
N TYR A 67 8.64 21.65 4.45
CA TYR A 67 9.59 20.98 5.34
C TYR A 67 11.06 21.13 4.92
N GLY A 68 11.31 21.58 3.68
CA GLY A 68 12.66 21.69 3.13
C GLY A 68 13.27 20.33 2.77
N GLU A 69 14.38 19.98 3.41
CA GLU A 69 15.11 18.75 3.12
C GLU A 69 14.46 17.51 3.76
N ALA A 70 14.57 16.38 3.05
CA ALA A 70 14.08 15.10 3.51
C ALA A 70 15.03 14.49 4.56
N SER A 71 14.47 14.12 5.72
CA SER A 71 15.21 13.53 6.81
C SER A 71 14.31 12.67 7.70
N GLU A 72 14.93 11.95 8.63
CA GLU A 72 14.22 11.19 9.68
C GLU A 72 13.35 12.06 10.61
N VAL A 73 13.63 13.37 10.64
CA VAL A 73 12.88 14.32 11.48
C VAL A 73 11.70 14.95 10.71
N THR A 74 11.82 15.12 9.39
CA THR A 74 10.83 15.83 8.57
C THR A 74 9.85 14.91 7.85
N VAL A 75 10.31 13.77 7.34
CA VAL A 75 9.48 12.88 6.51
C VAL A 75 8.46 12.08 7.31
N PRO A 76 8.80 11.42 8.44
CA PRO A 76 7.81 10.67 9.21
C PRO A 76 6.64 11.53 9.71
N PRO A 77 6.83 12.74 10.29
CA PRO A 77 5.72 13.62 10.66
C PRO A 77 4.83 14.02 9.48
N TYR A 78 5.42 14.33 8.32
CA TYR A 78 4.68 14.67 7.10
C TYR A 78 3.78 13.54 6.63
N LEU A 79 4.29 12.30 6.60
CA LEU A 79 3.52 11.14 6.15
C LEU A 79 2.56 10.61 7.21
N THR A 80 2.76 10.96 8.47
CA THR A 80 1.96 10.42 9.57
C THR A 80 0.90 11.39 10.06
N PHE A 81 1.27 12.61 10.42
CA PHE A 81 0.43 13.54 11.20
C PHE A 81 0.03 14.82 10.47
N ASP A 82 0.61 15.12 9.33
CA ASP A 82 0.29 16.36 8.60
C ASP A 82 -1.08 16.28 7.94
N THR A 83 -2.04 17.03 8.49
CA THR A 83 -3.40 17.10 7.94
C THR A 83 -3.51 17.88 6.63
N ALA A 84 -2.51 18.66 6.26
CA ALA A 84 -2.44 19.29 4.94
C ALA A 84 -1.99 18.30 3.84
N ASN A 85 -1.36 17.19 4.24
CA ASN A 85 -1.06 16.09 3.35
C ASN A 85 -2.25 15.12 3.29
N PRO A 86 -3.00 15.05 2.16
CA PRO A 86 -4.16 14.17 2.03
C PRO A 86 -3.79 12.67 2.08
N ASN A 87 -2.52 12.34 1.87
CA ASN A 87 -1.99 10.99 1.91
C ASN A 87 -1.38 10.59 3.26
N SER A 88 -1.36 11.49 4.24
CA SER A 88 -0.88 11.15 5.58
C SER A 88 -1.80 10.12 6.26
N ILE A 89 -1.24 9.34 7.19
CA ILE A 89 -2.00 8.31 7.92
C ILE A 89 -3.22 8.91 8.61
N VAL A 90 -3.06 10.05 9.30
CA VAL A 90 -4.19 10.72 9.98
C VAL A 90 -5.25 11.21 9.02
N SER A 91 -4.85 11.75 7.85
CA SER A 91 -5.80 12.21 6.82
C SER A 91 -6.56 11.03 6.21
N CYS A 92 -5.87 9.95 5.87
CA CYS A 92 -6.49 8.74 5.33
C CYS A 92 -7.51 8.13 6.29
N VAL A 93 -7.13 7.97 7.57
CA VAL A 93 -8.06 7.42 8.58
C VAL A 93 -9.25 8.36 8.84
N ALA A 94 -9.02 9.67 8.85
CA ALA A 94 -10.10 10.65 8.98
C ALA A 94 -11.07 10.59 7.80
N GLN A 95 -10.56 10.50 6.57
CA GLN A 95 -11.39 10.37 5.36
C GLN A 95 -12.16 9.05 5.35
N ALA A 96 -11.52 7.91 5.66
CA ALA A 96 -12.20 6.62 5.76
C ALA A 96 -13.35 6.67 6.77
N ARG A 97 -13.10 7.29 7.94
CA ARG A 97 -14.12 7.47 8.98
C ARG A 97 -15.28 8.35 8.52
N GLU A 98 -15.02 9.46 7.83
CA GLU A 98 -16.10 10.35 7.35
C GLU A 98 -16.95 9.66 6.28
N GLN A 99 -16.36 8.90 5.36
CA GLN A 99 -17.12 8.07 4.43
C GLN A 99 -17.98 7.04 5.18
N ALA A 100 -17.39 6.30 6.13
CA ALA A 100 -18.11 5.30 6.93
C ALA A 100 -19.23 5.91 7.78
N ARG A 101 -19.06 7.16 8.29
CA ARG A 101 -20.09 7.87 9.05
C ARG A 101 -21.38 8.07 8.25
N GLY A 102 -21.24 8.39 6.97
CA GLY A 102 -22.38 8.53 6.05
C GLY A 102 -23.05 7.20 5.68
N LEU A 103 -22.36 6.08 5.92
CA LEU A 103 -22.77 4.74 5.49
C LEU A 103 -23.05 3.76 6.64
N ARG A 104 -23.29 4.24 7.86
CA ARG A 104 -23.50 3.38 9.04
C ARG A 104 -24.65 2.36 8.89
N HIS A 105 -25.58 2.62 7.99
CA HIS A 105 -26.69 1.72 7.65
C HIS A 105 -26.35 0.68 6.56
N GLN A 106 -25.16 0.78 5.94
CA GLN A 106 -24.68 -0.10 4.86
C GLN A 106 -23.47 -0.95 5.28
N ILE A 107 -22.86 -0.65 6.43
CA ILE A 107 -21.71 -1.37 6.96
C ILE A 107 -22.03 -1.97 8.33
N ALA A 108 -21.28 -3.00 8.74
CA ALA A 108 -21.44 -3.57 10.07
C ALA A 108 -21.03 -2.56 11.16
N SER A 109 -21.70 -2.61 12.30
CA SER A 109 -21.40 -1.73 13.45
C SER A 109 -19.93 -1.85 13.88
N GLU A 110 -19.39 -3.08 13.86
CA GLU A 110 -18.01 -3.37 14.22
C GLU A 110 -17.01 -2.69 13.27
N MET A 111 -17.31 -2.60 11.98
CA MET A 111 -16.47 -1.85 11.02
C MET A 111 -16.40 -0.36 11.40
N TRP A 112 -17.54 0.25 11.73
CA TRP A 112 -17.59 1.63 12.22
C TRP A 112 -16.82 1.80 13.52
N GLU A 113 -16.98 0.90 14.48
CA GLU A 113 -16.31 0.95 15.77
C GLU A 113 -14.80 0.88 15.65
N VAL A 114 -14.29 0.00 14.81
CA VAL A 114 -12.84 -0.11 14.51
C VAL A 114 -12.30 1.18 13.94
N LEU A 115 -12.93 1.74 12.90
CA LEU A 115 -12.52 3.01 12.30
C LEU A 115 -12.58 4.17 13.28
N ASN A 116 -13.69 4.31 14.01
CA ASN A 116 -13.91 5.42 14.92
C ASN A 116 -12.96 5.36 16.11
N ARG A 117 -12.72 4.18 16.70
CA ARG A 117 -11.78 3.98 17.80
C ARG A 117 -10.38 4.38 17.39
N PHE A 118 -9.90 3.84 16.26
CA PHE A 118 -8.56 4.13 15.79
C PHE A 118 -8.36 5.61 15.42
N HIS A 119 -9.37 6.24 14.82
CA HIS A 119 -9.35 7.69 14.57
C HIS A 119 -9.19 8.50 15.86
N LEU A 120 -9.94 8.16 16.91
CA LEU A 120 -9.84 8.84 18.21
C LEU A 120 -8.48 8.62 18.88
N ASP A 121 -7.90 7.42 18.76
CA ASP A 121 -6.57 7.12 19.28
C ASP A 121 -5.49 7.91 18.54
N LEU A 122 -5.59 8.05 17.21
CA LEU A 122 -4.69 8.91 16.42
C LEU A 122 -4.80 10.39 16.82
N GLN A 123 -6.01 10.90 17.10
CA GLN A 123 -6.18 12.29 17.56
C GLN A 123 -5.53 12.52 18.92
N ARG A 124 -5.59 11.58 19.84
CA ARG A 124 -4.90 11.64 21.12
C ARG A 124 -3.37 11.64 20.94
N GLN A 125 -2.85 10.78 20.09
CA GLN A 125 -1.41 10.69 19.84
C GLN A 125 -0.87 11.93 19.10
N ARG A 126 -1.67 12.57 18.26
CA ARG A 126 -1.30 13.81 17.56
C ARG A 126 -0.98 14.97 18.51
N THR A 127 -1.62 15.02 19.67
CA THR A 127 -1.33 16.05 20.70
C THR A 127 0.04 15.83 21.36
N TRP A 128 0.67 14.67 21.19
CA TRP A 128 1.97 14.28 21.75
C TRP A 128 3.13 14.50 20.77
N GLN A 129 2.96 15.36 19.77
CA GLN A 129 3.96 15.62 18.70
C GLN A 129 5.37 16.02 19.17
N GLY A 130 5.56 16.32 20.46
CA GLY A 130 6.88 16.62 21.05
C GLY A 130 7.71 15.41 21.44
N THR A 131 7.17 14.20 21.42
CA THR A 131 7.79 12.98 21.99
C THR A 131 8.05 11.85 20.99
N TRP A 132 8.08 12.13 19.69
CA TRP A 132 8.55 11.17 18.68
C TRP A 132 10.08 11.03 18.74
N VAL A 133 10.59 10.76 19.91
CA VAL A 133 12.02 10.57 20.14
C VAL A 133 12.27 9.09 20.30
N GLY A 134 12.75 8.47 19.20
CA GLY A 134 13.25 7.09 19.20
C GLY A 134 12.55 6.15 18.22
N ALA A 135 13.35 5.36 17.53
CA ALA A 135 12.91 4.38 16.53
C ALA A 135 11.94 3.34 17.10
N GLU A 136 12.05 2.99 18.37
CA GLU A 136 11.19 1.99 19.03
C GLU A 136 9.74 2.49 19.14
N ASN A 137 9.52 3.73 19.52
CA ASN A 137 8.19 4.33 19.60
C ASN A 137 7.56 4.47 18.20
N ALA A 138 8.36 4.82 17.20
CA ALA A 138 7.91 4.88 15.81
C ALA A 138 7.47 3.50 15.31
N HIS A 139 8.27 2.46 15.57
CA HIS A 139 7.93 1.09 15.19
C HIS A 139 6.62 0.62 15.82
N LEU A 140 6.43 0.85 17.13
CA LEU A 140 5.19 0.51 17.83
C LEU A 140 3.98 1.22 17.21
N PHE A 141 4.11 2.50 16.88
CA PHE A 141 3.07 3.26 16.22
C PHE A 141 2.70 2.66 14.86
N TYR A 142 3.68 2.45 13.97
CA TYR A 142 3.42 1.88 12.65
C TYR A 142 2.90 0.45 12.71
N ARG A 143 3.32 -0.33 13.70
CA ARG A 143 2.73 -1.64 13.96
C ARG A 143 1.25 -1.53 14.31
N ASN A 144 0.85 -0.61 15.19
CA ASN A 144 -0.55 -0.38 15.54
C ASN A 144 -1.40 0.05 14.32
N VAL A 145 -0.84 0.84 13.40
CA VAL A 145 -1.54 1.18 12.14
C VAL A 145 -1.76 -0.05 11.27
N LYS A 146 -0.75 -0.92 11.15
CA LYS A 146 -0.88 -2.19 10.41
C LYS A 146 -1.92 -3.13 11.05
N GLU A 147 -1.88 -3.27 12.38
CA GLU A 147 -2.84 -4.08 13.14
C GLU A 147 -4.27 -3.54 13.00
N PHE A 148 -4.46 -2.22 13.02
CA PHE A 148 -5.76 -1.60 12.74
C PHE A 148 -6.29 -1.99 11.36
N SER A 149 -5.47 -1.88 10.32
CA SER A 149 -5.88 -2.24 8.96
C SER A 149 -6.25 -3.72 8.87
N HIS A 150 -5.45 -4.60 9.45
CA HIS A 150 -5.74 -6.05 9.49
C HIS A 150 -7.03 -6.34 10.24
N LEU A 151 -7.25 -5.68 11.38
CA LEU A 151 -8.50 -5.81 12.14
C LEU A 151 -9.71 -5.33 11.33
N PHE A 152 -9.61 -4.16 10.69
CA PHE A 152 -10.69 -3.63 9.84
C PHE A 152 -11.01 -4.59 8.69
N GLN A 153 -10.00 -5.11 8.01
CA GLN A 153 -10.18 -6.08 6.94
C GLN A 153 -10.80 -7.39 7.44
N GLY A 154 -10.33 -7.92 8.58
CA GLY A 154 -10.87 -9.13 9.18
C GLY A 154 -12.35 -8.98 9.60
N VAL A 155 -12.70 -7.84 10.20
CA VAL A 155 -14.10 -7.51 10.53
C VAL A 155 -14.94 -7.39 9.26
N THR A 156 -14.45 -6.67 8.24
CA THR A 156 -15.13 -6.56 6.95
C THR A 156 -15.41 -7.93 6.34
N ASP A 157 -14.40 -8.80 6.32
CA ASP A 157 -14.52 -10.14 5.76
C ASP A 157 -15.46 -11.06 6.53
N SER A 158 -15.62 -10.83 7.82
CA SER A 158 -16.45 -11.65 8.71
C SER A 158 -17.91 -11.17 8.82
N THR A 159 -18.18 -9.88 8.55
CA THR A 159 -19.49 -9.28 8.87
C THR A 159 -20.20 -8.66 7.66
N MET A 160 -19.49 -8.30 6.60
CA MET A 160 -20.11 -7.67 5.44
C MET A 160 -20.59 -8.71 4.42
N PRO A 161 -21.87 -8.68 3.99
CA PRO A 161 -22.35 -9.55 2.92
C PRO A 161 -21.52 -9.38 1.63
N ARG A 162 -21.27 -10.50 0.92
CA ARG A 162 -20.47 -10.55 -0.31
C ARG A 162 -21.23 -10.03 -1.54
N GLU A 163 -21.88 -8.88 -1.39
CA GLU A 163 -22.68 -8.20 -2.41
C GLU A 163 -21.91 -7.08 -3.10
N GLU A 164 -22.59 -6.21 -3.85
CA GLU A 164 -22.00 -5.07 -4.55
C GLU A 164 -21.13 -4.19 -3.64
N GLY A 165 -21.63 -3.85 -2.43
CA GLY A 165 -20.93 -2.98 -1.51
C GLY A 165 -19.57 -3.53 -1.07
N TRP A 166 -19.51 -4.83 -0.78
CA TRP A 166 -18.26 -5.51 -0.48
C TRP A 166 -17.30 -5.46 -1.66
N SER A 167 -17.81 -5.68 -2.89
CA SER A 167 -17.03 -5.66 -4.12
C SER A 167 -16.41 -4.28 -4.38
N PHE A 168 -17.15 -3.18 -4.17
CA PHE A 168 -16.60 -1.82 -4.30
C PHE A 168 -15.48 -1.56 -3.28
N LEU A 169 -15.65 -2.00 -2.04
CA LEU A 169 -14.62 -1.84 -1.00
C LEU A 169 -13.35 -2.64 -1.36
N GLN A 170 -13.50 -3.90 -1.83
CA GLN A 170 -12.36 -4.71 -2.27
C GLN A 170 -11.67 -4.13 -3.50
N ALA A 171 -12.41 -3.65 -4.48
CA ALA A 171 -11.84 -2.98 -5.66
C ALA A 171 -10.97 -1.78 -5.24
N GLY A 172 -11.45 -0.95 -4.31
CA GLY A 172 -10.69 0.16 -3.76
C GLY A 172 -9.40 -0.30 -3.08
N LYS A 173 -9.50 -1.28 -2.17
CA LYS A 173 -8.37 -1.86 -1.45
C LYS A 173 -7.29 -2.38 -2.41
N PHE A 174 -7.66 -3.25 -3.33
CA PHE A 174 -6.68 -3.91 -4.20
C PHE A 174 -6.10 -2.98 -5.27
N LEU A 175 -6.87 -2.01 -5.75
CA LEU A 175 -6.33 -0.99 -6.65
C LEU A 175 -5.30 -0.10 -5.95
N GLU A 176 -5.53 0.29 -4.68
CA GLU A 176 -4.53 1.04 -3.90
C GLU A 176 -3.27 0.21 -3.72
N ARG A 177 -3.42 -1.07 -3.36
CA ARG A 177 -2.31 -2.02 -3.17
C ARG A 177 -1.47 -2.17 -4.44
N ALA A 178 -2.09 -2.43 -5.60
CA ALA A 178 -1.39 -2.53 -6.87
C ALA A 178 -0.62 -1.25 -7.19
N THR A 179 -1.27 -0.09 -7.03
CA THR A 179 -0.67 1.23 -7.32
C THR A 179 0.53 1.50 -6.41
N LYS A 180 0.42 1.23 -5.11
CA LYS A 180 1.52 1.46 -4.16
C LYS A 180 2.66 0.47 -4.36
N THR A 181 2.35 -0.79 -4.65
CA THR A 181 3.38 -1.79 -4.95
C THR A 181 4.15 -1.43 -6.21
N ALA A 182 3.47 -1.05 -7.30
CA ALA A 182 4.10 -0.63 -8.54
C ALA A 182 5.00 0.60 -8.33
N ARG A 183 4.48 1.63 -7.65
CA ARG A 183 5.23 2.86 -7.37
C ARG A 183 6.46 2.62 -6.49
N ALA A 184 6.33 1.78 -5.47
CA ALA A 184 7.45 1.46 -4.59
C ALA A 184 8.53 0.64 -5.31
N LEU A 185 8.14 -0.26 -6.20
CA LEU A 185 9.08 -1.02 -7.03
C LEU A 185 9.82 -0.11 -8.00
N ASP A 186 9.11 0.78 -8.70
CA ASP A 186 9.65 1.75 -9.65
C ASP A 186 10.70 2.65 -9.01
N VAL A 187 10.36 3.31 -7.91
CA VAL A 187 11.28 4.20 -7.19
C VAL A 187 12.50 3.44 -6.65
N LYS A 188 12.30 2.24 -6.10
CA LYS A 188 13.42 1.43 -5.60
C LYS A 188 14.31 0.90 -6.72
N TYR A 189 13.74 0.54 -7.87
CA TYR A 189 14.50 0.12 -9.03
C TYR A 189 15.43 1.24 -9.53
N HIS A 190 14.94 2.47 -9.64
CA HIS A 190 15.75 3.61 -10.06
C HIS A 190 16.89 3.89 -9.08
N LEU A 191 16.63 3.89 -7.77
CA LEU A 191 17.68 4.05 -6.75
C LEU A 191 18.78 2.98 -6.86
N LEU A 192 18.39 1.72 -7.07
CA LEU A 192 19.34 0.62 -7.22
C LEU A 192 20.21 0.77 -8.48
N MET A 193 19.63 1.24 -9.60
CA MET A 193 20.38 1.48 -10.84
C MET A 193 21.37 2.63 -10.68
N GLU A 194 21.01 3.71 -10.01
CA GLU A 194 21.90 4.85 -9.77
C GLU A 194 23.08 4.47 -8.85
N GLU A 195 22.82 3.70 -7.79
CA GLU A 195 23.87 3.24 -6.87
C GLU A 195 24.83 2.25 -7.55
N THR A 196 24.33 1.37 -8.42
CA THR A 196 25.15 0.42 -9.19
C THR A 196 26.03 1.15 -10.20
N ALA A 197 25.52 2.20 -10.86
CA ALA A 197 26.29 3.02 -11.80
C ALA A 197 27.41 3.83 -11.11
N SER A 198 27.23 4.16 -9.82
CA SER A 198 28.20 4.93 -9.02
C SER A 198 29.28 4.05 -8.37
N ALA A 199 29.06 2.73 -8.26
CA ALA A 199 29.95 1.78 -7.61
C ALA A 199 30.98 1.18 -8.59
N SER A 200 31.82 2.03 -9.18
CA SER A 200 33.01 1.57 -9.93
C SER A 200 34.17 1.26 -8.99
N GLY A 201 34.13 0.12 -8.31
CA GLY A 201 35.21 -0.35 -7.44
C GLY A 201 34.85 -1.66 -6.73
N ASP A 202 35.84 -2.50 -6.44
CA ASP A 202 35.82 -3.87 -5.87
C ASP A 202 34.98 -4.10 -4.60
N GLY A 203 33.79 -3.52 -4.49
CA GLY A 203 32.87 -3.62 -3.35
C GLY A 203 31.86 -4.75 -3.48
N ILE A 204 31.52 -5.38 -2.36
CA ILE A 204 30.42 -6.33 -2.21
C ILE A 204 29.17 -5.71 -2.85
N PRO A 205 28.42 -6.43 -3.69
CA PRO A 205 27.18 -5.90 -4.27
C PRO A 205 26.25 -5.39 -3.15
N LEU A 206 26.12 -4.07 -3.01
CA LEU A 206 25.20 -3.40 -2.06
C LEU A 206 23.74 -3.75 -2.31
N GLU A 207 23.48 -4.44 -3.42
CA GLU A 207 22.15 -4.80 -3.90
C GLU A 207 21.41 -5.77 -2.97
N LEU A 208 22.08 -6.75 -2.36
CA LEU A 208 21.41 -7.80 -1.61
C LEU A 208 20.64 -7.29 -0.38
N PRO A 209 21.21 -6.43 0.50
CA PRO A 209 20.48 -5.87 1.64
C PRO A 209 19.29 -5.02 1.20
N GLN A 210 19.39 -4.31 0.08
CA GLN A 210 18.34 -3.45 -0.43
C GLN A 210 17.17 -4.26 -1.00
N TRP A 211 17.43 -5.34 -1.73
CA TRP A 211 16.39 -6.27 -2.19
C TRP A 211 15.71 -6.98 -1.02
N GLN A 212 16.46 -7.33 0.03
CA GLN A 212 15.87 -7.86 1.26
C GLN A 212 14.99 -6.83 1.97
N ALA A 213 15.41 -5.57 2.01
CA ALA A 213 14.62 -4.46 2.58
C ALA A 213 13.33 -4.25 1.77
N LEU A 214 13.39 -4.32 0.44
CA LEU A 214 12.22 -4.26 -0.43
C LEU A 214 11.26 -5.43 -0.12
N LEU A 215 11.75 -6.66 -0.04
CA LEU A 215 10.92 -7.80 0.34
C LEU A 215 10.25 -7.60 1.70
N ARG A 216 10.96 -7.09 2.70
CA ARG A 216 10.40 -6.81 4.03
C ARG A 216 9.32 -5.72 3.97
N SER A 217 9.50 -4.68 3.13
CA SER A 217 8.50 -3.61 2.99
C SER A 217 7.15 -4.10 2.45
N PHE A 218 7.14 -5.20 1.71
CA PHE A 218 5.93 -5.86 1.23
C PHE A 218 5.49 -7.07 2.06
N SER A 219 6.14 -7.38 3.20
CA SER A 219 5.98 -8.65 3.93
C SER A 219 6.19 -9.87 3.03
N ALA A 220 7.10 -9.75 2.09
CA ALA A 220 7.39 -10.76 1.07
C ALA A 220 8.63 -11.59 1.40
N TYR A 221 9.35 -11.29 2.48
CA TYR A 221 10.63 -11.93 2.80
C TYR A 221 10.45 -13.43 3.05
N GLU A 222 9.55 -13.81 3.94
CA GLU A 222 9.23 -15.21 4.25
C GLU A 222 8.55 -15.92 3.07
N PRO A 223 7.53 -15.32 2.40
CA PRO A 223 6.95 -15.88 1.18
C PRO A 223 7.99 -16.13 0.09
N TYR A 224 8.95 -15.21 -0.11
CA TYR A 224 10.02 -15.38 -1.08
C TYR A 224 10.82 -16.67 -0.81
N HIS A 225 11.33 -16.83 0.42
CA HIS A 225 12.12 -18.01 0.78
C HIS A 225 11.33 -19.32 0.72
N LYS A 226 10.03 -19.26 1.00
CA LYS A 226 9.12 -20.41 0.88
C LYS A 226 8.91 -20.84 -0.58
N LEU A 227 8.75 -19.87 -1.48
CA LEU A 227 8.42 -20.12 -2.89
C LEU A 227 9.66 -20.47 -3.72
N TYR A 228 10.75 -19.71 -3.56
CA TYR A 228 11.92 -19.86 -4.43
C TYR A 228 13.03 -20.74 -3.83
N ARG A 229 13.09 -20.89 -2.51
CA ARG A 229 14.11 -21.71 -1.80
C ARG A 229 15.56 -21.42 -2.22
N THR A 230 15.83 -20.20 -2.66
CA THR A 230 17.16 -19.75 -3.17
C THR A 230 17.58 -18.46 -2.48
N ALA A 231 18.84 -18.07 -2.67
CA ALA A 231 19.30 -16.74 -2.28
C ALA A 231 18.48 -15.65 -2.99
N VAL A 232 18.34 -14.50 -2.33
CA VAL A 232 17.61 -13.36 -2.89
C VAL A 232 18.31 -12.86 -4.16
N ARG A 233 17.58 -12.79 -5.26
CA ARG A 233 18.04 -12.29 -6.56
C ARG A 233 17.07 -11.26 -7.11
N PRO A 234 17.56 -10.18 -7.74
CA PRO A 234 16.70 -9.12 -8.29
C PRO A 234 15.55 -9.65 -9.15
N ARG A 235 15.86 -10.49 -10.11
CA ARG A 235 14.88 -11.07 -11.05
C ARG A 235 13.73 -11.80 -10.32
N THR A 236 14.05 -12.66 -9.38
CA THR A 236 13.03 -13.45 -8.65
C THR A 236 12.26 -12.61 -7.65
N VAL A 237 12.85 -11.52 -7.11
CA VAL A 237 12.13 -10.53 -6.29
C VAL A 237 11.10 -9.79 -7.14
N VAL A 238 11.49 -9.29 -8.31
CA VAL A 238 10.57 -8.63 -9.24
C VAL A 238 9.47 -9.60 -9.70
N GLU A 239 9.82 -10.84 -10.05
CA GLU A 239 8.86 -11.87 -10.42
C GLU A 239 7.83 -12.11 -9.32
N LEU A 240 8.24 -12.25 -8.05
CA LEU A 240 7.32 -12.39 -6.92
C LEU A 240 6.40 -11.19 -6.77
N ILE A 241 6.96 -9.97 -6.80
CA ILE A 241 6.20 -8.74 -6.50
C ILE A 241 5.30 -8.35 -7.69
N VAL A 242 5.68 -8.65 -8.92
CA VAL A 242 4.90 -8.28 -10.11
C VAL A 242 3.96 -9.39 -10.55
N LEU A 243 4.47 -10.63 -10.72
CA LEU A 243 3.80 -11.67 -11.49
C LEU A 243 3.16 -12.80 -10.65
N SER A 244 3.37 -12.84 -9.34
CA SER A 244 2.81 -13.93 -8.53
C SER A 244 1.29 -13.85 -8.43
N ALA A 245 0.59 -14.92 -8.83
CA ALA A 245 -0.85 -15.06 -8.65
C ALA A 245 -1.24 -15.49 -7.22
N VAL A 246 -0.27 -15.91 -6.39
CA VAL A 246 -0.54 -16.43 -5.04
C VAL A 246 -0.07 -15.52 -3.91
N PHE A 247 0.76 -14.52 -4.23
CA PHE A 247 1.25 -13.58 -3.22
C PHE A 247 0.30 -12.37 -3.11
N PRO A 248 -0.40 -12.16 -1.96
CA PRO A 248 -1.47 -11.16 -1.85
C PRO A 248 -1.07 -9.70 -2.05
N ARG A 249 0.24 -9.40 -2.05
CA ARG A 249 0.77 -8.05 -2.29
C ARG A 249 1.48 -7.93 -3.64
N SER A 250 1.37 -8.91 -4.52
CA SER A 250 1.83 -8.77 -5.90
C SER A 250 0.88 -7.89 -6.70
N ILE A 251 1.42 -7.26 -7.74
CA ILE A 251 0.62 -6.44 -8.66
C ILE A 251 -0.42 -7.31 -9.35
N ARG A 252 0.00 -8.47 -9.87
CA ARG A 252 -0.90 -9.41 -10.55
C ARG A 252 -2.06 -9.85 -9.67
N PHE A 253 -1.78 -10.36 -8.47
CA PHE A 253 -2.83 -10.77 -7.53
C PHE A 253 -3.82 -9.63 -7.27
N ALA A 254 -3.31 -8.42 -7.00
CA ALA A 254 -4.15 -7.28 -6.72
C ALA A 254 -5.02 -6.88 -7.92
N VAL A 255 -4.49 -6.91 -9.14
CA VAL A 255 -5.25 -6.64 -10.38
C VAL A 255 -6.32 -7.70 -10.62
N GLU A 256 -6.00 -8.99 -10.43
CA GLU A 256 -6.97 -10.10 -10.54
C GLU A 256 -8.11 -9.92 -9.53
N GLN A 257 -7.84 -9.45 -8.31
CA GLN A 257 -8.88 -9.15 -7.31
C GLN A 257 -9.74 -7.93 -7.67
N VAL A 258 -9.16 -6.92 -8.34
CA VAL A 258 -9.94 -5.79 -8.90
C VAL A 258 -10.86 -6.28 -10.00
N ASP A 259 -10.35 -7.08 -10.94
CA ASP A 259 -11.12 -7.64 -12.05
C ASP A 259 -12.29 -8.51 -11.54
N GLU A 260 -12.04 -9.40 -10.58
CA GLU A 260 -13.07 -10.19 -9.93
C GLU A 260 -14.15 -9.32 -9.26
N SER A 261 -13.73 -8.26 -8.57
CA SER A 261 -14.65 -7.31 -7.92
C SER A 261 -15.52 -6.57 -8.93
N LEU A 262 -14.93 -6.09 -10.03
CA LEU A 262 -15.65 -5.42 -11.12
C LEU A 262 -16.62 -6.37 -11.84
N THR A 263 -16.21 -7.62 -12.06
CA THR A 263 -17.07 -8.66 -12.64
C THR A 263 -18.30 -8.91 -11.77
N ARG A 264 -18.12 -9.03 -10.44
CA ARG A 264 -19.25 -9.20 -9.50
C ARG A 264 -20.19 -8.00 -9.51
N ILE A 265 -19.65 -6.77 -9.57
CA ILE A 265 -20.45 -5.54 -9.68
C ILE A 265 -21.25 -5.54 -10.98
N ALA A 266 -20.62 -5.87 -12.11
CA ALA A 266 -21.28 -5.93 -13.41
C ALA A 266 -22.44 -6.95 -13.42
N VAL A 267 -22.23 -8.13 -12.85
CA VAL A 267 -23.28 -9.16 -12.73
C VAL A 267 -24.44 -8.67 -11.86
N ALA A 268 -24.14 -8.05 -10.72
CA ALA A 268 -25.18 -7.52 -9.83
C ALA A 268 -25.98 -6.38 -10.48
N CYS A 269 -25.33 -5.51 -11.28
CA CYS A 269 -26.00 -4.44 -12.02
C CYS A 269 -26.84 -4.95 -13.21
N ALA A 270 -26.47 -6.10 -13.79
CA ALA A 270 -27.24 -6.71 -14.89
C ALA A 270 -28.48 -7.47 -14.40
N PHE A 271 -28.56 -7.77 -13.11
CA PHE A 271 -29.71 -8.44 -12.51
C PHE A 271 -30.76 -7.37 -12.11
N ASP A 272 -31.78 -7.19 -12.97
CA ASP A 272 -32.98 -6.40 -12.64
C ASP A 272 -34.07 -7.37 -12.16
N PRO A 273 -34.50 -7.32 -10.89
CA PRO A 273 -35.50 -8.22 -10.34
C PRO A 273 -36.88 -8.08 -10.99
N ASP A 274 -37.16 -6.91 -11.63
CA ASP A 274 -38.46 -6.63 -12.25
C ASP A 274 -38.55 -7.04 -13.71
N THR A 275 -37.41 -7.31 -14.38
CA THR A 275 -37.38 -7.68 -15.82
C THR A 275 -37.13 -9.17 -16.08
N GLY A 276 -36.86 -9.98 -15.02
CA GLY A 276 -36.47 -11.39 -15.16
C GLY A 276 -35.02 -11.52 -15.71
N PRO A 277 -34.51 -12.75 -15.90
CA PRO A 277 -33.16 -12.93 -16.42
C PRO A 277 -33.12 -12.50 -17.89
N GLY A 278 -32.90 -11.21 -18.12
CA GLY A 278 -32.60 -10.67 -19.45
C GLY A 278 -31.26 -11.23 -19.93
N GLU A 279 -31.18 -11.57 -21.21
CA GLU A 279 -29.93 -11.98 -21.85
C GLU A 279 -28.82 -11.00 -21.49
N SER A 280 -27.79 -11.47 -20.78
CA SER A 280 -26.65 -10.63 -20.37
C SER A 280 -25.86 -10.22 -21.61
N VAL A 281 -26.06 -8.97 -22.04
CA VAL A 281 -25.26 -8.33 -23.09
C VAL A 281 -24.10 -7.59 -22.42
N LEU A 282 -23.23 -8.31 -21.74
CA LEU A 282 -21.87 -7.85 -21.42
C LEU A 282 -20.93 -9.02 -21.65
N THR A 283 -20.66 -9.31 -22.91
CA THR A 283 -19.40 -9.92 -23.30
C THR A 283 -18.30 -8.89 -23.04
N LEU A 284 -17.82 -8.81 -21.78
CA LEU A 284 -16.48 -8.31 -21.53
C LEU A 284 -15.56 -9.27 -22.29
N GLY A 285 -15.04 -8.82 -23.43
CA GLY A 285 -14.11 -9.60 -24.23
C GLY A 285 -12.97 -10.11 -23.33
N PRO A 286 -12.46 -11.30 -23.59
CA PRO A 286 -11.45 -11.90 -22.74
C PRO A 286 -10.19 -11.03 -22.77
N PHE A 287 -9.79 -10.49 -21.62
CA PHE A 287 -8.44 -10.03 -21.35
C PHE A 287 -7.49 -11.24 -21.25
N ALA A 288 -7.74 -12.27 -22.04
CA ALA A 288 -7.02 -13.51 -22.11
C ALA A 288 -6.48 -13.73 -23.52
N ALA A 289 -5.51 -12.91 -23.93
CA ALA A 289 -4.63 -13.25 -25.05
C ALA A 289 -3.37 -12.38 -25.02
N GLY A 290 -2.57 -12.52 -23.99
CA GLY A 290 -1.24 -11.90 -23.89
C GLY A 290 -0.15 -12.88 -23.45
N THR A 291 -0.44 -14.18 -23.43
CA THR A 291 0.53 -15.19 -22.98
C THR A 291 1.51 -15.64 -24.08
N ASP A 292 1.24 -15.33 -25.34
CA ASP A 292 2.13 -15.73 -26.46
C ASP A 292 3.23 -14.71 -26.78
N GLU A 293 3.08 -13.46 -26.37
CA GLU A 293 4.09 -12.42 -26.66
C GLU A 293 5.20 -12.36 -25.59
N ALA A 294 4.90 -12.79 -24.36
CA ALA A 294 5.90 -12.91 -23.31
C ALA A 294 6.87 -14.07 -23.54
N ALA A 295 6.45 -15.10 -24.27
CA ALA A 295 7.32 -16.25 -24.64
C ALA A 295 8.31 -15.91 -25.77
N ARG A 296 8.04 -14.88 -26.56
CA ARG A 296 8.93 -14.43 -27.66
C ARG A 296 10.05 -13.50 -27.23
N LEU A 297 9.96 -12.91 -26.04
CA LEU A 297 11.00 -12.02 -25.49
C LEU A 297 11.97 -12.71 -24.52
N ALA A 298 11.81 -14.02 -24.31
CA ALA A 298 12.68 -14.84 -23.44
C ALA A 298 13.56 -15.85 -24.19
N GLY A 299 13.65 -15.71 -25.53
CA GLY A 299 14.58 -16.52 -26.36
C GLY A 299 15.88 -15.79 -26.65
#